data_ec9077a21736e01da60db2d2d9d2cc9e
#
_entry.id   ec9077a21736e01da60db2d2d9d2cc9e
#
_cell.length_a   1.000
_cell.length_b   1.000
_cell.length_c   1.000
_cell.angle_alpha   90.00
_cell.angle_beta   90.00
_cell.angle_gamma   90.00
#
_symmetry.space_group_name_H-M   'P 1'
#
loop_
_entity.id
_entity.type
_entity.pdbx_description
1 polymer ?
#
loop_
_entity_poly.entity_id
_entity_poly.type
_entity_poly.pdbx_seq_one_letter_code
_entity_poly.pdbx_strand_id
1 'polypeptide(L)'
;MATSYLSPGVYVEEVDRGTKPLEMVGTSTVGFIGECDIGPVNEPIFCTNWSQFTKNFGDFQNSEYMAHAVYGFFNNGGGRCYVLNVGKPDAEKKGGKGGLYIGTDNGPGTRTGLLAFTDVDDINMVVAPGQTDPAIQDAVLSHCENMRYRFALLDSPEVIEKGGVNKLPKPRDSKYGAYYFPWIEVYDPYKGNIFMPPSGYMAGVYARVDGERGVHKAPANELVRGALGLKYTVTKGEQDILNPKGINCIREFPNRGIRVWGARTISSDA
;
A
#
# COMPACT_ATOMS: atom_id res chain seq x y z
N MET A 1 3.36 43.81 28.84
CA MET A 1 3.70 44.17 30.24
C MET A 1 4.08 42.88 30.91
N ALA A 2 5.24 42.81 31.56
CA ALA A 2 5.64 41.64 32.31
C ALA A 2 4.80 41.54 33.57
N THR A 3 4.07 40.44 33.79
CA THR A 3 3.30 40.18 35.00
C THR A 3 4.27 39.95 36.16
N SER A 4 4.31 40.83 37.16
CA SER A 4 5.13 40.64 38.35
C SER A 4 4.36 39.86 39.40
N TYR A 5 4.84 38.66 39.72
CA TYR A 5 4.26 37.81 40.76
C TYR A 5 4.85 38.17 42.13
N LEU A 6 3.98 38.48 43.08
CA LEU A 6 4.39 39.05 44.39
C LEU A 6 4.55 37.99 45.50
N SER A 7 4.20 36.77 45.29
CA SER A 7 4.38 35.68 46.27
C SER A 7 4.82 34.38 45.63
N PRO A 8 5.53 33.49 46.36
CA PRO A 8 5.90 32.15 45.83
C PRO A 8 4.63 31.31 45.63
N GLY A 9 4.45 30.79 44.40
CA GLY A 9 3.31 29.95 44.03
C GLY A 9 3.55 29.28 42.68
N VAL A 10 2.69 28.33 42.31
CA VAL A 10 2.68 27.77 40.96
C VAL A 10 1.70 28.62 40.14
N TYR A 11 2.24 29.33 39.18
CA TYR A 11 1.46 30.15 38.24
C TYR A 11 1.37 29.46 36.91
N VAL A 12 0.15 29.23 36.42
CA VAL A 12 -0.11 28.70 35.08
C VAL A 12 -0.42 29.90 34.18
N GLU A 13 0.47 30.22 33.29
CA GLU A 13 0.26 31.22 32.26
C GLU A 13 -0.20 30.51 30.98
N GLU A 14 -1.43 30.75 30.57
CA GLU A 14 -1.94 30.29 29.28
C GLU A 14 -1.46 31.24 28.20
N VAL A 15 -0.37 30.87 27.51
CA VAL A 15 0.14 31.62 26.39
C VAL A 15 -0.54 31.12 25.12
N ASP A 16 -1.49 31.90 24.62
CA ASP A 16 -2.08 31.67 23.30
C ASP A 16 -1.03 31.95 22.22
N ARG A 17 -0.38 30.89 21.75
CA ARG A 17 0.66 30.95 20.70
C ARG A 17 0.08 31.02 19.30
N GLY A 18 -1.14 31.54 19.14
CA GLY A 18 -1.81 31.56 17.85
C GLY A 18 -2.10 30.13 17.34
N THR A 19 -3.15 29.95 16.61
CA THR A 19 -3.45 28.72 15.92
C THR A 19 -2.26 28.31 15.06
N LYS A 20 -1.40 27.41 15.57
CA LYS A 20 -0.57 26.62 14.66
C LYS A 20 -1.57 25.93 13.74
N PRO A 21 -1.47 26.10 12.40
CA PRO A 21 -2.22 25.24 11.53
C PRO A 21 -1.85 23.83 12.00
N LEU A 22 -2.82 23.04 12.41
CA LEU A 22 -2.68 21.61 12.53
C LEU A 22 -2.28 21.17 11.12
N GLU A 23 -0.97 21.03 10.89
CA GLU A 23 -0.55 20.22 9.76
C GLU A 23 -1.27 18.90 9.98
N MET A 24 -2.24 18.62 9.12
CA MET A 24 -2.88 17.30 9.09
C MET A 24 -1.73 16.32 8.95
N VAL A 25 -1.38 15.66 10.05
CA VAL A 25 -0.45 14.52 10.04
C VAL A 25 -1.05 13.59 9.00
N GLY A 26 -0.39 13.50 7.84
CA GLY A 26 -0.97 12.79 6.71
C GLY A 26 -1.17 11.35 7.12
N THR A 27 -2.41 10.98 7.32
CA THR A 27 -2.87 9.67 7.80
C THR A 27 -2.60 8.54 6.81
N SER A 28 -1.93 8.83 5.68
CA SER A 28 -1.86 7.93 4.53
C SER A 28 -0.46 7.87 3.94
N THR A 29 0.55 7.62 4.79
CA THR A 29 1.91 7.31 4.34
C THR A 29 2.03 5.82 4.04
N VAL A 30 2.51 5.48 2.84
CA VAL A 30 2.61 4.10 2.37
C VAL A 30 4.05 3.61 2.41
N GLY A 31 4.29 2.42 2.94
CA GLY A 31 5.53 1.66 2.76
C GLY A 31 5.40 0.70 1.59
N PHE A 32 6.12 0.98 0.50
CA PHE A 32 6.25 0.08 -0.64
C PHE A 32 7.48 -0.79 -0.48
N ILE A 33 7.33 -2.11 -0.56
CA ILE A 33 8.43 -3.07 -0.54
C ILE A 33 8.45 -3.89 -1.82
N GLY A 34 9.61 -3.95 -2.49
CA GLY A 34 9.72 -4.71 -3.74
C GLY A 34 11.10 -4.63 -4.37
N GLU A 35 11.21 -5.21 -5.55
CA GLU A 35 12.43 -5.30 -6.31
C GLU A 35 12.58 -4.08 -7.24
N CYS A 36 13.75 -3.44 -7.19
CA CYS A 36 14.17 -2.43 -8.16
C CYS A 36 15.59 -2.75 -8.65
N ASP A 37 15.87 -2.42 -9.90
CA ASP A 37 17.18 -2.65 -10.51
C ASP A 37 18.22 -1.66 -9.99
N ILE A 38 17.75 -0.49 -9.59
CA ILE A 38 18.57 0.65 -9.16
C ILE A 38 18.11 1.08 -7.75
N GLY A 39 18.99 1.74 -7.04
CA GLY A 39 18.73 2.35 -5.76
C GLY A 39 19.25 1.56 -4.57
N PRO A 40 19.29 2.19 -3.40
CA PRO A 40 19.79 1.56 -2.18
C PRO A 40 18.92 0.35 -1.79
N VAL A 41 19.60 -0.71 -1.34
CA VAL A 41 18.95 -1.96 -0.93
C VAL A 41 18.79 -1.98 0.58
N ASN A 42 17.60 -2.38 1.05
CA ASN A 42 17.21 -2.45 2.46
C ASN A 42 17.25 -1.10 3.21
N GLU A 43 17.18 0.00 2.50
CA GLU A 43 17.08 1.35 3.06
C GLU A 43 15.74 1.97 2.66
N PRO A 44 14.84 2.28 3.61
CA PRO A 44 13.57 2.94 3.31
C PRO A 44 13.79 4.39 2.86
N ILE A 45 13.56 4.68 1.59
CA ILE A 45 13.74 6.02 1.01
C ILE A 45 12.40 6.74 0.97
N PHE A 46 12.36 7.93 1.58
CA PHE A 46 11.18 8.79 1.60
C PHE A 46 10.98 9.50 0.26
N CYS A 47 9.77 9.44 -0.28
CA CYS A 47 9.37 10.08 -1.53
C CYS A 47 8.03 10.78 -1.37
N THR A 48 7.95 12.03 -1.85
CA THR A 48 6.73 12.85 -1.83
C THR A 48 6.13 13.06 -3.24
N ASN A 49 6.84 12.64 -4.27
CA ASN A 49 6.39 12.75 -5.66
C ASN A 49 7.14 11.75 -6.56
N TRP A 50 6.61 11.59 -7.77
CA TRP A 50 7.17 10.71 -8.78
C TRP A 50 8.63 11.02 -9.15
N SER A 51 8.99 12.31 -9.23
CA SER A 51 10.35 12.71 -9.59
C SER A 51 11.40 12.31 -8.54
N GLN A 52 11.04 12.31 -7.26
CA GLN A 52 11.92 11.79 -6.21
C GLN A 52 12.07 10.27 -6.31
N PHE A 53 11.00 9.55 -6.63
CA PHE A 53 11.07 8.12 -6.87
C PHE A 53 12.03 7.81 -8.03
N THR A 54 11.82 8.44 -9.19
CA THR A 54 12.64 8.16 -10.38
C THR A 54 14.11 8.50 -10.20
N LYS A 55 14.42 9.54 -9.42
CA LYS A 55 15.80 9.91 -9.08
C LYS A 55 16.51 8.80 -8.30
N ASN A 56 15.82 8.09 -7.41
CA ASN A 56 16.41 7.09 -6.53
C ASN A 56 16.33 5.66 -7.10
N PHE A 57 15.26 5.32 -7.81
CA PHE A 57 14.95 3.93 -8.20
C PHE A 57 14.78 3.74 -9.72
N GLY A 58 14.94 4.82 -10.50
CA GLY A 58 14.70 4.77 -11.94
C GLY A 58 13.22 4.84 -12.32
N ASP A 59 12.90 4.47 -13.54
CA ASP A 59 11.56 4.55 -14.10
C ASP A 59 10.91 3.16 -14.29
N PHE A 60 9.91 3.07 -15.15
CA PHE A 60 9.16 1.85 -15.45
C PHE A 60 10.01 0.69 -15.99
N GLN A 61 11.21 0.96 -16.53
CA GLN A 61 12.12 -0.09 -17.01
C GLN A 61 12.93 -0.74 -15.90
N ASN A 62 13.04 -0.08 -14.75
CA ASN A 62 13.95 -0.47 -13.66
C ASN A 62 13.26 -1.32 -12.57
N SER A 63 12.01 -1.71 -12.78
CA SER A 63 11.31 -2.61 -11.88
C SER A 63 10.16 -3.31 -12.59
N GLU A 64 9.77 -4.47 -12.12
CA GLU A 64 8.63 -5.20 -12.68
C GLU A 64 7.29 -4.55 -12.28
N TYR A 65 7.10 -4.24 -11.00
CA TYR A 65 5.84 -3.70 -10.47
C TYR A 65 5.99 -2.40 -9.68
N MET A 66 7.16 -2.16 -9.06
CA MET A 66 7.35 -1.07 -8.09
C MET A 66 7.08 0.31 -8.71
N ALA A 67 7.65 0.60 -9.88
CA ALA A 67 7.48 1.90 -10.53
C ALA A 67 6.02 2.17 -10.87
N HIS A 68 5.30 1.19 -11.41
CA HIS A 68 3.87 1.32 -11.71
C HIS A 68 3.02 1.48 -10.45
N ALA A 69 3.35 0.76 -9.37
CA ALA A 69 2.64 0.86 -8.10
C ALA A 69 2.79 2.25 -7.47
N VAL A 70 4.01 2.78 -7.42
CA VAL A 70 4.31 4.12 -6.89
C VAL A 70 3.72 5.22 -7.78
N TYR A 71 3.82 5.09 -9.12
CA TYR A 71 3.16 6.01 -10.05
C TYR A 71 1.64 6.02 -9.86
N GLY A 72 1.04 4.82 -9.79
CA GLY A 72 -0.39 4.65 -9.53
C GLY A 72 -0.83 5.26 -8.21
N PHE A 73 -0.01 5.12 -7.16
CA PHE A 73 -0.23 5.75 -5.88
C PHE A 73 -0.33 7.28 -5.98
N PHE A 74 0.67 7.95 -6.55
CA PHE A 74 0.65 9.40 -6.70
C PHE A 74 -0.48 9.87 -7.61
N ASN A 75 -0.76 9.16 -8.72
CA ASN A 75 -1.84 9.50 -9.65
C ASN A 75 -3.24 9.38 -9.01
N ASN A 76 -3.41 8.50 -8.01
CA ASN A 76 -4.66 8.32 -7.30
C ASN A 76 -4.83 9.20 -6.05
N GLY A 77 -3.89 10.08 -5.74
CA GLY A 77 -3.99 11.06 -4.66
C GLY A 77 -3.06 10.78 -3.48
N GLY A 78 -2.14 9.84 -3.61
CA GLY A 78 -1.08 9.62 -2.65
C GLY A 78 -0.13 10.82 -2.56
N GLY A 79 0.32 11.14 -1.36
CA GLY A 79 1.20 12.30 -1.12
C GLY A 79 2.56 11.95 -0.54
N ARG A 80 2.69 10.85 0.18
CA ARG A 80 3.92 10.46 0.87
C ARG A 80 4.08 8.95 0.90
N CYS A 81 5.27 8.46 0.57
CA CYS A 81 5.60 7.05 0.70
C CYS A 81 7.06 6.82 1.08
N TYR A 82 7.33 5.68 1.66
CA TYR A 82 8.65 5.10 1.78
C TYR A 82 8.78 3.95 0.78
N VAL A 83 9.88 3.90 0.06
CA VAL A 83 10.16 2.84 -0.90
C VAL A 83 11.35 2.05 -0.41
N LEU A 84 11.18 0.75 -0.26
CA LEU A 84 12.21 -0.19 0.15
C LEU A 84 12.51 -1.15 -0.99
N ASN A 85 13.70 -1.04 -1.55
CA ASN A 85 14.22 -1.98 -2.51
C ASN A 85 14.83 -3.19 -1.77
N VAL A 86 14.31 -4.38 -2.00
CA VAL A 86 14.87 -5.62 -1.43
C VAL A 86 16.01 -6.21 -2.25
N GLY A 87 16.32 -5.59 -3.39
CA GLY A 87 17.27 -6.12 -4.38
C GLY A 87 16.67 -7.28 -5.18
N LYS A 88 17.48 -7.85 -6.07
CA LYS A 88 17.09 -9.01 -6.88
C LYS A 88 17.39 -10.31 -6.14
N PRO A 89 16.54 -11.33 -6.30
CA PRO A 89 16.83 -12.64 -5.76
C PRO A 89 18.08 -13.21 -6.44
N ASP A 90 19.06 -13.55 -5.62
CA ASP A 90 20.24 -14.25 -6.05
C ASP A 90 20.00 -15.75 -5.87
N ALA A 91 20.21 -16.54 -6.91
CA ALA A 91 19.97 -17.99 -6.90
C ALA A 91 20.80 -18.73 -5.83
N GLU A 92 21.91 -18.12 -5.38
CA GLU A 92 22.82 -18.70 -4.38
C GLU A 92 22.49 -18.32 -2.94
N LYS A 93 21.60 -17.32 -2.69
CA LYS A 93 21.25 -16.89 -1.33
C LYS A 93 20.18 -17.78 -0.72
N LYS A 94 20.46 -18.28 0.48
CA LYS A 94 19.48 -19.02 1.32
C LYS A 94 18.24 -18.17 1.57
N GLY A 95 17.06 -18.70 1.26
CA GLY A 95 15.77 -18.06 1.52
C GLY A 95 15.01 -17.62 0.27
N GLY A 96 15.64 -17.56 -0.89
CA GLY A 96 14.99 -17.16 -2.13
C GLY A 96 14.30 -15.79 -2.06
N LYS A 97 13.29 -15.57 -2.89
CA LYS A 97 12.52 -14.31 -2.94
C LYS A 97 11.84 -13.99 -1.61
N GLY A 98 11.23 -14.98 -0.95
CA GLY A 98 10.56 -14.80 0.35
C GLY A 98 11.50 -14.25 1.42
N GLY A 99 12.72 -14.76 1.51
CA GLY A 99 13.72 -14.30 2.48
C GLY A 99 14.11 -12.83 2.32
N LEU A 100 14.17 -12.32 1.08
CA LEU A 100 14.46 -10.91 0.82
C LEU A 100 13.33 -9.99 1.30
N TYR A 101 12.07 -10.38 1.06
CA TYR A 101 10.92 -9.60 1.48
C TYR A 101 10.71 -9.63 2.99
N ILE A 102 10.81 -10.81 3.63
CA ILE A 102 10.64 -10.95 5.08
C ILE A 102 11.76 -10.23 5.81
N GLY A 103 13.00 -10.43 5.37
CA GLY A 103 14.19 -9.81 5.93
C GLY A 103 14.67 -10.44 7.24
N THR A 104 15.64 -9.80 7.88
CA THR A 104 16.25 -10.22 9.15
C THR A 104 16.28 -9.07 10.12
N ASP A 105 16.11 -9.36 11.42
CA ASP A 105 16.28 -8.40 12.50
C ASP A 105 17.71 -8.42 13.01
N ASN A 106 18.53 -7.49 12.54
CA ASN A 106 19.91 -7.32 12.97
C ASN A 106 20.04 -6.17 14.00
N GLY A 107 18.93 -5.68 14.52
CA GLY A 107 18.84 -4.52 15.39
C GLY A 107 18.45 -3.23 14.69
N PRO A 108 18.09 -2.18 15.45
CA PRO A 108 17.66 -0.90 14.90
C PRO A 108 18.66 -0.30 13.89
N GLY A 109 18.15 0.18 12.75
CA GLY A 109 18.94 0.76 11.67
C GLY A 109 19.73 -0.24 10.79
N THR A 110 19.67 -1.56 11.11
CA THR A 110 20.34 -2.62 10.34
C THR A 110 19.39 -3.73 9.92
N ARG A 111 18.10 -3.55 10.18
CA ARG A 111 17.03 -4.44 9.75
C ARG A 111 16.92 -4.48 8.23
N THR A 112 16.56 -5.63 7.67
CA THR A 112 16.40 -5.81 6.23
C THR A 112 14.97 -6.20 5.88
N GLY A 113 14.61 -6.11 4.59
CA GLY A 113 13.28 -6.46 4.12
C GLY A 113 12.18 -5.71 4.86
N LEU A 114 11.05 -6.36 5.06
CA LEU A 114 9.87 -5.78 5.73
C LEU A 114 10.18 -5.26 7.14
N LEU A 115 11.14 -5.88 7.83
CA LEU A 115 11.51 -5.48 9.19
C LEU A 115 12.19 -4.11 9.24
N ALA A 116 12.78 -3.62 8.14
CA ALA A 116 13.33 -2.27 8.06
C ALA A 116 12.24 -1.19 8.25
N PHE A 117 10.99 -1.49 7.92
CA PHE A 117 9.88 -0.57 8.20
C PHE A 117 9.55 -0.43 9.68
N THR A 118 10.02 -1.34 10.54
CA THR A 118 9.82 -1.20 11.99
C THR A 118 10.52 0.04 12.56
N ASP A 119 11.56 0.51 11.88
CA ASP A 119 12.30 1.70 12.28
C ASP A 119 11.68 3.02 11.75
N VAL A 120 10.53 2.95 11.06
CA VAL A 120 9.85 4.10 10.45
C VAL A 120 8.42 4.20 10.99
N ASP A 121 8.17 5.13 11.90
CA ASP A 121 6.87 5.24 12.59
C ASP A 121 5.73 5.79 11.72
N ASP A 122 6.04 6.58 10.70
CA ASP A 122 5.04 7.31 9.89
C ASP A 122 4.25 6.42 8.92
N ILE A 123 4.63 5.15 8.74
CA ILE A 123 3.97 4.25 7.79
C ILE A 123 2.64 3.77 8.35
N ASN A 124 1.54 4.00 7.60
CA ASN A 124 0.18 3.57 7.94
C ASN A 124 -0.30 2.42 7.06
N MET A 125 0.18 2.33 5.82
CA MET A 125 -0.16 1.26 4.89
C MET A 125 1.10 0.56 4.39
N VAL A 126 1.02 -0.74 4.15
CA VAL A 126 2.12 -1.54 3.61
C VAL A 126 1.66 -2.25 2.34
N VAL A 127 2.48 -2.12 1.29
CA VAL A 127 2.20 -2.66 -0.03
C VAL A 127 3.42 -3.42 -0.54
N ALA A 128 3.22 -4.68 -0.94
CA ALA A 128 4.21 -5.49 -1.65
C ALA A 128 3.66 -5.81 -3.06
N PRO A 129 3.85 -4.92 -4.06
CA PRO A 129 3.17 -5.02 -5.34
C PRO A 129 3.45 -6.34 -6.06
N GLY A 130 2.39 -7.03 -6.50
CA GLY A 130 2.47 -8.28 -7.26
C GLY A 130 2.97 -9.50 -6.47
N GLN A 131 3.16 -9.38 -5.15
CA GLN A 131 3.57 -10.51 -4.34
C GLN A 131 2.36 -11.35 -3.93
N THR A 132 2.29 -12.54 -4.52
CA THR A 132 1.20 -13.50 -4.30
C THR A 132 1.67 -14.74 -3.55
N ASP A 133 2.95 -14.82 -3.20
CA ASP A 133 3.51 -15.86 -2.34
C ASP A 133 2.86 -15.78 -0.94
N PRO A 134 2.20 -16.86 -0.47
CA PRO A 134 1.57 -16.88 0.84
C PRO A 134 2.50 -16.51 1.99
N ALA A 135 3.78 -16.88 1.92
CA ALA A 135 4.74 -16.58 2.98
C ALA A 135 5.03 -15.07 3.06
N ILE A 136 5.11 -14.38 1.91
CA ILE A 136 5.29 -12.92 1.86
C ILE A 136 4.02 -12.21 2.34
N GLN A 137 2.85 -12.63 1.87
CA GLN A 137 1.57 -12.04 2.30
C GLN A 137 1.34 -12.23 3.80
N ASP A 138 1.65 -13.41 4.34
CA ASP A 138 1.59 -13.68 5.79
C ASP A 138 2.54 -12.81 6.59
N ALA A 139 3.76 -12.58 6.10
CA ALA A 139 4.72 -11.70 6.73
C ALA A 139 4.23 -10.24 6.78
N VAL A 140 3.66 -9.74 5.67
CA VAL A 140 3.09 -8.38 5.60
C VAL A 140 1.91 -8.24 6.57
N LEU A 141 1.01 -9.22 6.63
CA LEU A 141 -0.10 -9.21 7.58
C LEU A 141 0.39 -9.26 9.04
N SER A 142 1.34 -10.14 9.35
CA SER A 142 1.92 -10.26 10.69
C SER A 142 2.62 -8.97 11.13
N HIS A 143 3.32 -8.30 10.20
CA HIS A 143 3.91 -7.01 10.46
C HIS A 143 2.86 -5.95 10.81
N CYS A 144 1.77 -5.86 10.05
CA CYS A 144 0.69 -4.92 10.33
C CYS A 144 -0.04 -5.22 11.64
N GLU A 145 -0.27 -6.50 11.97
CA GLU A 145 -0.85 -6.95 13.23
C GLU A 145 0.01 -6.59 14.44
N ASN A 146 1.33 -6.79 14.34
CA ASN A 146 2.27 -6.45 15.40
C ASN A 146 2.36 -4.94 15.64
N MET A 147 2.38 -4.16 14.56
CA MET A 147 2.44 -2.69 14.63
C MET A 147 1.10 -2.06 15.03
N ARG A 148 -0.05 -2.73 14.79
CA ARG A 148 -1.43 -2.35 15.14
C ARG A 148 -1.99 -1.09 14.48
N TYR A 149 -1.17 -0.17 14.02
CA TYR A 149 -1.57 1.07 13.32
C TYR A 149 -1.28 1.03 11.81
N ARG A 150 -0.88 -0.14 11.29
CA ARG A 150 -0.60 -0.38 9.87
C ARG A 150 -1.65 -1.28 9.24
N PHE A 151 -1.88 -1.07 7.95
CA PHE A 151 -2.84 -1.83 7.17
C PHE A 151 -2.20 -2.36 5.89
N ALA A 152 -2.38 -3.64 5.59
CA ALA A 152 -1.83 -4.30 4.42
C ALA A 152 -2.78 -4.19 3.21
N LEU A 153 -2.24 -3.85 2.04
CA LEU A 153 -2.97 -3.94 0.77
C LEU A 153 -2.31 -5.03 -0.07
N LEU A 154 -3.05 -6.09 -0.34
CA LEU A 154 -2.55 -7.31 -0.96
C LEU A 154 -3.17 -7.54 -2.33
N ASP A 155 -2.39 -8.13 -3.22
CA ASP A 155 -2.78 -8.46 -4.58
C ASP A 155 -3.15 -9.94 -4.74
N SER A 156 -4.15 -10.19 -5.58
CA SER A 156 -4.48 -11.51 -6.09
C SER A 156 -3.47 -11.96 -7.16
N PRO A 157 -3.41 -13.25 -7.48
CA PRO A 157 -2.73 -13.70 -8.69
C PRO A 157 -3.27 -13.00 -9.94
N GLU A 158 -2.40 -12.78 -10.92
CA GLU A 158 -2.76 -12.19 -12.21
C GLU A 158 -3.72 -13.07 -12.99
N VAL A 159 -3.48 -14.38 -12.96
CA VAL A 159 -4.24 -15.37 -13.72
C VAL A 159 -5.06 -16.24 -12.77
N ILE A 160 -6.33 -16.43 -13.12
CA ILE A 160 -7.22 -17.36 -12.40
C ILE A 160 -7.02 -18.76 -13.00
N GLU A 161 -6.82 -19.75 -12.12
CA GLU A 161 -6.75 -21.14 -12.52
C GLU A 161 -8.09 -21.68 -13.09
N LYS A 162 -8.02 -22.81 -13.80
CA LYS A 162 -9.22 -23.52 -14.25
C LYS A 162 -10.12 -23.85 -13.06
N GLY A 163 -11.30 -23.29 -13.04
CA GLY A 163 -12.27 -23.39 -11.94
C GLY A 163 -12.81 -22.05 -11.49
N GLY A 164 -12.30 -20.98 -12.10
CA GLY A 164 -12.81 -19.61 -11.95
C GLY A 164 -12.54 -19.01 -10.58
N VAL A 165 -13.26 -17.96 -10.27
CA VAL A 165 -13.12 -17.15 -9.04
C VAL A 165 -13.31 -17.95 -7.74
N ASN A 166 -13.98 -19.09 -7.80
CA ASN A 166 -14.20 -19.95 -6.63
C ASN A 166 -12.89 -20.49 -6.04
N LYS A 167 -11.86 -20.66 -6.89
CA LYS A 167 -10.55 -21.20 -6.53
C LYS A 167 -9.50 -20.09 -6.32
N LEU A 168 -9.91 -18.82 -6.36
CA LEU A 168 -9.00 -17.74 -6.10
C LEU A 168 -8.40 -17.89 -4.69
N PRO A 169 -7.08 -18.02 -4.55
CA PRO A 169 -6.44 -18.16 -3.25
C PRO A 169 -6.72 -16.91 -2.42
N LYS A 170 -6.99 -17.10 -1.15
CA LYS A 170 -7.18 -16.03 -0.18
C LYS A 170 -6.04 -16.09 0.83
N PRO A 171 -5.45 -14.95 1.23
CA PRO A 171 -4.53 -14.90 2.37
C PRO A 171 -5.22 -15.39 3.65
N ARG A 172 -4.41 -15.65 4.69
CA ARG A 172 -4.96 -15.99 6.00
C ARG A 172 -5.89 -14.90 6.52
N ASP A 173 -6.75 -15.27 7.44
CA ASP A 173 -7.72 -14.38 8.05
C ASP A 173 -7.04 -13.27 8.86
N SER A 174 -7.39 -12.01 8.60
CA SER A 174 -6.85 -10.85 9.30
C SER A 174 -7.72 -9.61 9.13
N LYS A 175 -7.88 -8.85 10.19
CA LYS A 175 -8.54 -7.53 10.14
C LYS A 175 -7.57 -6.40 9.75
N TYR A 176 -6.28 -6.69 9.60
CA TYR A 176 -5.25 -5.71 9.28
C TYR A 176 -4.86 -5.70 7.80
N GLY A 177 -5.68 -6.24 6.93
CA GLY A 177 -5.43 -6.23 5.50
C GLY A 177 -6.68 -6.26 4.64
N ALA A 178 -6.53 -5.79 3.42
CA ALA A 178 -7.50 -5.88 2.34
C ALA A 178 -6.86 -6.55 1.12
N TYR A 179 -7.63 -7.34 0.39
CA TYR A 179 -7.19 -8.12 -0.75
C TYR A 179 -7.98 -7.75 -1.99
N TYR A 180 -7.29 -7.46 -3.09
CA TYR A 180 -7.86 -6.90 -4.30
C TYR A 180 -7.73 -7.82 -5.51
N PHE A 181 -8.78 -7.86 -6.31
CA PHE A 181 -8.92 -8.62 -7.55
C PHE A 181 -9.85 -7.88 -8.53
N PRO A 182 -9.63 -7.93 -9.83
CA PRO A 182 -8.49 -8.45 -10.58
C PRO A 182 -7.37 -7.42 -10.77
N TRP A 183 -6.31 -7.80 -11.51
CA TRP A 183 -5.30 -6.89 -11.99
C TRP A 183 -5.88 -5.89 -12.98
N ILE A 184 -5.29 -4.69 -13.00
CA ILE A 184 -5.73 -3.57 -13.84
C ILE A 184 -4.84 -3.42 -15.07
N GLU A 185 -5.42 -3.05 -16.20
CA GLU A 185 -4.69 -2.66 -17.40
C GLU A 185 -4.28 -1.20 -17.28
N VAL A 186 -3.01 -0.91 -17.54
CA VAL A 186 -2.43 0.44 -17.47
C VAL A 186 -1.52 0.68 -18.66
N TYR A 187 -1.24 1.94 -18.96
CA TYR A 187 -0.31 2.31 -20.02
C TYR A 187 1.12 2.36 -19.46
N ASP A 188 2.03 1.63 -20.12
CA ASP A 188 3.47 1.70 -19.92
C ASP A 188 4.09 2.42 -21.13
N PRO A 189 4.92 3.47 -20.91
CA PRO A 189 5.53 4.23 -22.00
C PRO A 189 6.41 3.42 -22.95
N TYR A 190 6.92 2.28 -22.51
CA TYR A 190 7.84 1.44 -23.25
C TYR A 190 7.20 0.18 -23.83
N LYS A 191 6.19 -0.37 -23.13
CA LYS A 191 5.57 -1.67 -23.46
C LYS A 191 4.13 -1.52 -23.99
N GLY A 192 3.55 -0.30 -23.95
CA GLY A 192 2.14 -0.10 -24.26
C GLY A 192 1.22 -0.54 -23.13
N ASN A 193 0.05 -1.07 -23.43
CA ASN A 193 -0.90 -1.53 -22.43
C ASN A 193 -0.42 -2.84 -21.78
N ILE A 194 -0.32 -2.85 -20.48
CA ILE A 194 0.13 -4.00 -19.67
C ILE A 194 -0.79 -4.17 -18.46
N PHE A 195 -0.77 -5.37 -17.86
CA PHE A 195 -1.51 -5.63 -16.63
C PHE A 195 -0.60 -5.47 -15.41
N MET A 196 -1.11 -4.73 -14.40
CA MET A 196 -0.39 -4.43 -13.16
C MET A 196 -1.21 -4.78 -11.93
N PRO A 197 -0.53 -5.17 -10.83
CA PRO A 197 -1.19 -5.42 -9.55
C PRO A 197 -1.82 -4.14 -9.02
N PRO A 198 -3.07 -4.22 -8.50
CA PRO A 198 -3.82 -3.03 -8.11
C PRO A 198 -3.40 -2.37 -6.80
N SER A 199 -2.67 -3.06 -5.91
CA SER A 199 -2.41 -2.60 -4.54
C SER A 199 -1.82 -1.19 -4.44
N GLY A 200 -0.88 -0.83 -5.32
CA GLY A 200 -0.31 0.51 -5.34
C GLY A 200 -1.33 1.60 -5.71
N TYR A 201 -2.19 1.33 -6.67
CA TYR A 201 -3.29 2.22 -7.06
C TYR A 201 -4.32 2.32 -5.94
N MET A 202 -4.62 1.19 -5.29
CA MET A 202 -5.53 1.18 -4.13
C MET A 202 -4.99 2.00 -2.97
N ALA A 203 -3.70 1.94 -2.69
CA ALA A 203 -3.08 2.78 -1.68
C ALA A 203 -3.27 4.28 -1.95
N GLY A 204 -3.18 4.69 -3.23
CA GLY A 204 -3.51 6.05 -3.66
C GLY A 204 -5.00 6.40 -3.47
N VAL A 205 -5.90 5.46 -3.77
CA VAL A 205 -7.35 5.64 -3.53
C VAL A 205 -7.64 5.81 -2.03
N TYR A 206 -7.02 4.98 -1.16
CA TYR A 206 -7.13 5.15 0.29
C TYR A 206 -6.66 6.52 0.73
N ALA A 207 -5.46 6.93 0.31
CA ALA A 207 -4.90 8.25 0.64
C ALA A 207 -5.82 9.40 0.23
N ARG A 208 -6.40 9.32 -0.98
CA ARG A 208 -7.38 10.32 -1.46
C ARG A 208 -8.63 10.36 -0.62
N VAL A 209 -9.22 9.20 -0.33
CA VAL A 209 -10.45 9.11 0.45
C VAL A 209 -10.25 9.59 1.88
N ASP A 210 -9.14 9.23 2.51
CA ASP A 210 -8.77 9.69 3.84
C ASP A 210 -8.62 11.21 3.89
N GLY A 211 -7.99 11.81 2.87
CA GLY A 211 -7.82 13.26 2.78
C GLY A 211 -9.13 14.02 2.48
N GLU A 212 -10.00 13.46 1.63
CA GLU A 212 -11.25 14.13 1.21
C GLU A 212 -12.41 13.91 2.19
N ARG A 213 -12.48 12.74 2.85
CA ARG A 213 -13.66 12.30 3.61
C ARG A 213 -13.32 11.83 5.03
N GLY A 214 -12.05 11.58 5.32
CA GLY A 214 -11.58 11.00 6.58
C GLY A 214 -11.51 9.47 6.56
N VAL A 215 -10.70 8.93 7.47
CA VAL A 215 -10.39 7.49 7.58
C VAL A 215 -11.59 6.58 7.87
N HIS A 216 -12.70 7.18 8.33
CA HIS A 216 -13.95 6.44 8.60
C HIS A 216 -14.69 6.04 7.33
N LYS A 217 -14.40 6.68 6.19
CA LYS A 217 -15.05 6.33 4.93
C LYS A 217 -14.31 5.18 4.24
N ALA A 218 -15.04 4.10 4.00
CA ALA A 218 -14.51 2.99 3.20
C ALA A 218 -14.15 3.43 1.77
N PRO A 219 -13.04 2.96 1.18
CA PRO A 219 -12.58 3.32 -0.17
C PRO A 219 -13.37 2.59 -1.26
N ALA A 220 -14.67 2.43 -1.09
CA ALA A 220 -15.56 1.78 -2.05
C ALA A 220 -16.25 2.79 -2.96
N ASN A 221 -16.58 2.34 -4.18
CA ASN A 221 -17.16 3.13 -5.26
C ASN A 221 -16.28 4.31 -5.72
N GLU A 222 -14.99 4.21 -5.49
CA GLU A 222 -14.00 5.20 -5.91
C GLU A 222 -13.43 4.87 -7.29
N LEU A 223 -13.18 5.90 -8.09
CA LEU A 223 -12.55 5.76 -9.40
C LEU A 223 -11.07 5.38 -9.24
N VAL A 224 -10.63 4.38 -9.99
CA VAL A 224 -9.22 4.03 -10.13
C VAL A 224 -8.63 4.81 -11.29
N ARG A 225 -7.93 5.90 -11.00
CA ARG A 225 -7.32 6.76 -12.00
C ARG A 225 -6.16 6.04 -12.69
N GLY A 226 -6.09 6.17 -14.03
CA GLY A 226 -5.03 5.54 -14.83
C GLY A 226 -5.27 4.07 -15.19
N ALA A 227 -6.34 3.45 -14.69
CA ALA A 227 -6.79 2.15 -15.15
C ALA A 227 -7.55 2.29 -16.49
N LEU A 228 -7.12 1.51 -17.49
CA LEU A 228 -7.69 1.48 -18.86
C LEU A 228 -8.62 0.29 -19.06
N GLY A 229 -8.39 -0.81 -18.33
CA GLY A 229 -9.15 -2.05 -18.40
C GLY A 229 -8.88 -2.94 -17.20
N LEU A 230 -9.43 -4.15 -17.27
CA LEU A 230 -9.28 -5.17 -16.22
C LEU A 230 -8.86 -6.49 -16.87
N LYS A 231 -7.94 -7.22 -16.20
CA LYS A 231 -7.51 -8.57 -16.64
C LYS A 231 -8.67 -9.57 -16.65
N TYR A 232 -9.65 -9.35 -15.79
CA TYR A 232 -10.83 -10.19 -15.65
C TYR A 232 -12.08 -9.36 -15.37
N THR A 233 -13.14 -9.61 -16.11
CA THR A 233 -14.43 -8.93 -15.91
C THR A 233 -15.25 -9.69 -14.89
N VAL A 234 -15.34 -9.18 -13.67
CA VAL A 234 -16.11 -9.78 -12.57
C VAL A 234 -17.61 -9.55 -12.80
N THR A 235 -18.36 -10.62 -12.91
CA THR A 235 -19.83 -10.59 -12.97
C THR A 235 -20.46 -10.30 -11.62
N LYS A 236 -21.76 -9.96 -11.59
CA LYS A 236 -22.47 -9.80 -10.31
C LYS A 236 -22.49 -11.08 -9.48
N GLY A 237 -22.77 -12.23 -10.13
CA GLY A 237 -22.81 -13.53 -9.42
C GLY A 237 -21.46 -13.92 -8.83
N GLU A 238 -20.36 -13.65 -9.54
CA GLU A 238 -19.02 -13.90 -9.01
C GLU A 238 -18.68 -12.95 -7.84
N GLN A 239 -19.11 -11.70 -7.92
CA GLN A 239 -18.95 -10.79 -6.80
C GLN A 239 -19.71 -11.23 -5.54
N ASP A 240 -20.90 -11.79 -5.71
CA ASP A 240 -21.71 -12.31 -4.60
C ASP A 240 -20.99 -13.51 -3.90
N ILE A 241 -20.07 -14.18 -4.60
CA ILE A 241 -19.21 -15.24 -4.05
C ILE A 241 -17.93 -14.67 -3.41
N LEU A 242 -17.31 -13.67 -4.06
CA LEU A 242 -16.01 -13.12 -3.64
C LEU A 242 -16.13 -12.19 -2.42
N ASN A 243 -17.15 -11.35 -2.41
CA ASN A 243 -17.33 -10.36 -1.36
C ASN A 243 -17.46 -10.95 0.06
N PRO A 244 -18.24 -12.05 0.29
CA PRO A 244 -18.28 -12.71 1.60
C PRO A 244 -16.93 -13.30 2.03
N LYS A 245 -16.04 -13.59 1.09
CA LYS A 245 -14.69 -14.10 1.37
C LYS A 245 -13.70 -12.99 1.72
N GLY A 246 -14.12 -11.71 1.75
CA GLY A 246 -13.23 -10.57 1.99
C GLY A 246 -12.38 -10.20 0.77
N ILE A 247 -12.77 -10.61 -0.43
CA ILE A 247 -12.07 -10.28 -1.67
C ILE A 247 -12.75 -9.06 -2.29
N ASN A 248 -12.02 -7.95 -2.36
CA ASN A 248 -12.53 -6.71 -2.89
C ASN A 248 -12.37 -6.66 -4.41
N CYS A 249 -13.48 -6.60 -5.12
CA CYS A 249 -13.46 -6.57 -6.57
C CYS A 249 -13.21 -5.16 -7.09
N ILE A 250 -12.47 -5.06 -8.19
CA ILE A 250 -12.39 -3.88 -9.04
C ILE A 250 -13.25 -4.17 -10.26
N ARG A 251 -14.16 -3.26 -10.60
CA ARG A 251 -15.13 -3.46 -11.68
C ARG A 251 -15.23 -2.26 -12.59
N GLU A 252 -15.50 -2.53 -13.85
CA GLU A 252 -15.82 -1.52 -14.85
C GLU A 252 -17.33 -1.32 -14.94
N PHE A 253 -17.75 -0.06 -15.02
CA PHE A 253 -19.15 0.32 -15.19
C PHE A 253 -19.30 1.26 -16.39
N PRO A 254 -20.28 0.99 -17.28
CA PRO A 254 -20.57 1.90 -18.41
C PRO A 254 -20.75 3.35 -17.91
N ASN A 255 -20.09 4.27 -18.56
CA ASN A 255 -20.12 5.72 -18.27
C ASN A 255 -19.63 6.13 -16.86
N ARG A 256 -19.12 5.19 -16.05
CA ARG A 256 -18.61 5.47 -14.68
C ARG A 256 -17.16 5.05 -14.51
N GLY A 257 -16.57 4.35 -15.50
CA GLY A 257 -15.19 3.88 -15.48
C GLY A 257 -14.93 2.74 -14.50
N ILE A 258 -13.65 2.48 -14.25
CA ILE A 258 -13.17 1.41 -13.39
C ILE A 258 -13.17 1.87 -11.93
N ARG A 259 -13.87 1.11 -11.07
CA ARG A 259 -14.09 1.49 -9.68
C ARG A 259 -13.77 0.35 -8.71
N VAL A 260 -13.33 0.73 -7.52
CA VAL A 260 -13.25 -0.17 -6.36
C VAL A 260 -14.68 -0.54 -5.96
N TRP A 261 -15.00 -1.85 -5.97
CA TRP A 261 -16.34 -2.34 -5.69
C TRP A 261 -16.36 -3.35 -4.54
N GLY A 262 -15.65 -3.03 -3.47
CA GLY A 262 -15.56 -3.77 -2.22
C GLY A 262 -14.88 -2.94 -1.15
N ALA A 263 -15.20 -3.20 0.11
CA ALA A 263 -14.63 -2.49 1.26
C ALA A 263 -14.57 -3.40 2.49
N ARG A 264 -14.13 -4.64 2.28
CA ARG A 264 -13.96 -5.62 3.36
C ARG A 264 -12.49 -5.82 3.68
N THR A 265 -12.24 -6.06 4.94
CA THR A 265 -10.96 -6.66 5.36
C THR A 265 -10.94 -8.15 4.97
N ILE A 266 -9.79 -8.80 5.11
CA ILE A 266 -9.65 -10.24 4.85
C ILE A 266 -10.29 -11.06 5.99
N SER A 267 -10.71 -10.41 7.07
CA SER A 267 -11.33 -11.08 8.22
C SER A 267 -12.62 -11.80 7.85
N SER A 268 -12.81 -12.97 8.44
CA SER A 268 -14.08 -13.71 8.41
C SER A 268 -15.11 -13.15 9.38
N ASP A 269 -14.68 -12.31 10.33
CA ASP A 269 -15.60 -11.59 11.22
C ASP A 269 -16.27 -10.46 10.42
N ALA A 270 -17.55 -10.63 10.12
CA ALA A 270 -18.35 -9.69 9.35
C ALA A 270 -18.92 -8.55 10.23
#